data_edcb682e4f9fc872462b4e5e1fcf064c
#
_entry.id   edcb682e4f9fc872462b4e5e1fcf064c
#
_cell.length_a   1.000
_cell.length_b   1.000
_cell.length_c   1.000
_cell.angle_alpha   90.00
_cell.angle_beta   90.00
_cell.angle_gamma   90.00
#
_symmetry.space_group_name_H-M   'P 1'
#
loop_
_entity.id
_entity.type
_entity.pdbx_description
1 polymer ?
#
loop_
_entity_poly.entity_id
_entity_poly.type
_entity_poly.pdbx_seq_one_letter_code
_entity_poly.pdbx_strand_id
1 'polypeptide(L)'
;WRQPAKPWDASELRCACLTPEGQLMQVQTLAGSRPDAEQAISVFQPLWQPDGSLVVAEDSSGWWNLMRLPDPASGKKNWERPWPMQAETAMPQWVFGMSTSTWDGKQLLAAICSEGRWKLKQLKNDGTILSVDQPFDDLADLHADSGRAVVIASSPFIGQGLLQLELNTGDWQHTPASEAVLPIEAISSAEPLWFQGADGLRTHAWYYPPLGGVSSDAPLLVKSHSGPTAMARRGLSLGIQFWTTRGWGVVDVNYGGSTGFGRAYRERLNGGWGVVDVQDCAAAAVALVEA
;
A
#
# COMPACT_ATOMS: atom_id res chain seq x y z
N TRP A 1 -5.15 -22.97 18.95
CA TRP A 1 -4.34 -21.76 18.79
C TRP A 1 -5.18 -20.69 18.11
N ARG A 2 -5.78 -19.76 18.87
CA ARG A 2 -6.18 -18.48 18.28
C ARG A 2 -4.89 -17.68 18.12
N GLN A 3 -4.44 -17.46 16.90
CA GLN A 3 -3.41 -16.49 16.66
C GLN A 3 -3.95 -15.13 17.15
N PRO A 4 -3.15 -14.34 17.88
CA PRO A 4 -3.54 -12.97 18.17
C PRO A 4 -3.78 -12.28 16.82
N ALA A 5 -4.85 -11.49 16.70
CA ALA A 5 -5.10 -10.71 15.52
C ALA A 5 -3.90 -9.81 15.27
N LYS A 6 -3.53 -9.69 14.01
CA LYS A 6 -2.45 -8.80 13.60
C LYS A 6 -2.97 -7.35 13.62
N PRO A 7 -2.11 -6.34 13.78
CA PRO A 7 -2.54 -4.94 13.82
C PRO A 7 -3.40 -4.50 12.62
N TRP A 8 -3.14 -5.11 11.45
CA TRP A 8 -3.90 -4.86 10.23
C TRP A 8 -5.21 -5.66 10.11
N ASP A 9 -5.50 -6.56 11.04
CA ASP A 9 -6.79 -7.24 11.13
C ASP A 9 -7.70 -6.51 12.13
N ALA A 10 -7.17 -6.19 13.31
CA ALA A 10 -7.85 -5.43 14.35
C ALA A 10 -6.84 -4.73 15.26
N SER A 11 -7.11 -3.47 15.58
CA SER A 11 -6.29 -2.68 16.52
C SER A 11 -7.12 -1.58 17.18
N GLU A 12 -6.71 -1.13 18.36
CA GLU A 12 -7.33 -0.02 19.07
C GLU A 12 -6.40 1.20 19.05
N LEU A 13 -6.95 2.34 18.66
CA LEU A 13 -6.32 3.63 18.85
C LEU A 13 -6.65 4.16 20.24
N ARG A 14 -5.64 4.41 21.06
CA ARG A 14 -5.80 4.98 22.39
C ARG A 14 -5.13 6.34 22.50
N CYS A 15 -5.77 7.25 23.21
CA CYS A 15 -5.25 8.56 23.55
C CYS A 15 -5.20 8.72 25.07
N ALA A 16 -4.23 9.47 25.57
CA ALA A 16 -4.08 9.78 26.97
C ALA A 16 -3.45 11.15 27.16
N CYS A 17 -3.65 11.75 28.32
CA CYS A 17 -2.86 12.91 28.77
C CYS A 17 -1.53 12.39 29.34
N LEU A 18 -0.41 13.00 28.94
CA LEU A 18 0.90 12.74 29.52
C LEU A 18 1.20 13.81 30.57
N THR A 19 1.47 13.40 31.82
CA THR A 19 1.89 14.34 32.87
C THR A 19 3.36 14.72 32.68
N PRO A 20 3.82 15.84 33.31
CA PRO A 20 5.24 16.20 33.29
C PRO A 20 6.17 15.08 33.82
N GLU A 21 5.65 14.24 34.72
CA GLU A 21 6.40 13.10 35.30
C GLU A 21 6.36 11.85 34.40
N GLY A 22 5.75 11.92 33.20
CA GLY A 22 5.70 10.82 32.24
C GLY A 22 4.58 9.80 32.49
N GLN A 23 3.58 10.11 33.32
CA GLN A 23 2.45 9.21 33.58
C GLN A 23 1.32 9.43 32.59
N LEU A 24 0.71 8.31 32.12
CA LEU A 24 -0.47 8.36 31.26
C LEU A 24 -1.74 8.46 32.11
N MET A 25 -2.51 9.51 31.88
CA MET A 25 -3.78 9.75 32.57
C MET A 25 -4.94 9.83 31.58
N GLN A 26 -6.15 9.54 32.04
CA GLN A 26 -7.38 9.63 31.23
C GLN A 26 -7.27 8.85 29.92
N VAL A 27 -6.73 7.64 29.97
CA VAL A 27 -6.60 6.76 28.80
C VAL A 27 -7.98 6.45 28.24
N GLN A 28 -8.19 6.74 26.96
CA GLN A 28 -9.45 6.46 26.26
C GLN A 28 -9.20 5.80 24.90
N THR A 29 -10.07 4.89 24.49
CA THR A 29 -10.06 4.33 23.13
C THR A 29 -10.84 5.27 22.21
N LEU A 30 -10.22 5.74 21.13
CA LEU A 30 -10.81 6.67 20.17
C LEU A 30 -11.41 5.96 18.95
N ALA A 31 -10.76 4.92 18.42
CA ALA A 31 -11.17 4.21 17.22
C ALA A 31 -10.67 2.76 17.24
N GLY A 32 -11.06 2.00 16.20
CA GLY A 32 -10.66 0.61 16.03
C GLY A 32 -11.48 -0.38 16.85
N SER A 33 -11.05 -1.62 16.86
CA SER A 33 -11.73 -2.68 17.59
C SER A 33 -10.74 -3.66 18.23
N ARG A 34 -11.26 -4.42 19.20
CA ARG A 34 -10.57 -5.60 19.71
C ARG A 34 -10.66 -6.75 18.69
N PRO A 35 -9.72 -7.70 18.75
CA PRO A 35 -9.72 -8.86 17.85
C PRO A 35 -10.96 -9.74 17.91
N ASP A 36 -11.66 -9.75 19.03
CA ASP A 36 -12.85 -10.54 19.31
C ASP A 36 -14.16 -9.78 19.05
N ALA A 37 -14.08 -8.57 18.49
CA ALA A 37 -15.26 -7.79 18.13
C ALA A 37 -16.03 -8.46 16.97
N GLU A 38 -17.35 -8.29 16.94
CA GLU A 38 -18.20 -8.77 15.84
C GLU A 38 -17.74 -8.25 14.48
N GLN A 39 -17.34 -6.97 14.45
CA GLN A 39 -16.68 -6.37 13.29
C GLN A 39 -15.25 -5.96 13.68
N ALA A 40 -14.29 -6.67 13.15
CA ALA A 40 -12.89 -6.33 13.32
C ALA A 40 -12.56 -5.07 12.51
N ILE A 41 -11.90 -4.09 13.13
CA ILE A 41 -11.49 -2.81 12.53
C ILE A 41 -10.03 -2.59 12.85
N SER A 42 -9.25 -2.30 11.82
CA SER A 42 -7.85 -1.94 11.92
C SER A 42 -7.70 -0.42 11.84
N VAL A 43 -6.92 0.15 12.76
CA VAL A 43 -6.58 1.57 12.81
C VAL A 43 -5.12 1.76 13.14
N PHE A 44 -4.42 2.62 12.39
CA PHE A 44 -3.00 2.92 12.61
C PHE A 44 -2.56 4.23 11.96
N GLN A 45 -1.27 4.54 12.05
CA GLN A 45 -0.64 5.77 11.55
C GLN A 45 -1.31 7.05 12.11
N PRO A 46 -1.38 7.23 13.44
CA PRO A 46 -1.92 8.45 14.01
C PRO A 46 -1.02 9.64 13.67
N LEU A 47 -1.61 10.70 13.13
CA LEU A 47 -0.94 11.93 12.73
C LEU A 47 -1.66 13.13 13.33
N TRP A 48 -1.01 13.81 14.29
CA TRP A 48 -1.50 15.07 14.84
C TRP A 48 -1.31 16.20 13.81
N GLN A 49 -2.35 17.00 13.65
CA GLN A 49 -2.30 18.22 12.85
C GLN A 49 -2.06 19.45 13.76
N PRO A 50 -1.53 20.56 13.22
CA PRO A 50 -1.26 21.75 14.01
C PRO A 50 -2.49 22.38 14.69
N ASP A 51 -3.69 22.14 14.15
CA ASP A 51 -4.97 22.60 14.73
C ASP A 51 -5.45 21.72 15.89
N GLY A 52 -4.67 20.73 16.30
CA GLY A 52 -5.02 19.78 17.37
C GLY A 52 -5.89 18.62 16.91
N SER A 53 -6.28 18.56 15.65
CA SER A 53 -7.02 17.41 15.10
C SER A 53 -6.10 16.21 14.91
N LEU A 54 -6.71 15.02 14.87
CA LEU A 54 -6.00 13.75 14.69
C LEU A 54 -6.49 13.07 13.41
N VAL A 55 -5.55 12.69 12.55
CA VAL A 55 -5.80 11.89 11.34
C VAL A 55 -5.28 10.48 11.55
N VAL A 56 -6.02 9.48 11.09
CA VAL A 56 -5.66 8.06 11.18
C VAL A 56 -6.09 7.34 9.90
N ALA A 57 -5.42 6.24 9.58
CA ALA A 57 -5.91 5.27 8.60
C ALA A 57 -6.78 4.23 9.29
N GLU A 58 -7.97 3.94 8.73
CA GLU A 58 -8.96 3.03 9.33
C GLU A 58 -9.75 2.33 8.22
N ASP A 59 -10.14 1.07 8.41
CA ASP A 59 -10.67 0.20 7.35
C ASP A 59 -12.12 -0.25 7.48
N SER A 60 -12.94 0.39 8.33
CA SER A 60 -14.37 0.04 8.46
C SER A 60 -15.18 0.28 7.17
N SER A 61 -14.66 1.11 6.25
CA SER A 61 -15.24 1.32 4.91
C SER A 61 -14.97 0.18 3.93
N GLY A 62 -14.17 -0.81 4.32
CA GLY A 62 -13.62 -1.85 3.44
C GLY A 62 -12.28 -1.48 2.81
N TRP A 63 -11.77 -0.30 3.06
CA TRP A 63 -10.49 0.23 2.59
C TRP A 63 -9.81 1.00 3.70
N TRP A 64 -8.50 0.94 3.82
CA TRP A 64 -7.77 1.86 4.70
C TRP A 64 -7.89 3.27 4.16
N ASN A 65 -8.85 4.02 4.66
CA ASN A 65 -9.03 5.43 4.33
C ASN A 65 -8.63 6.32 5.50
N LEU A 66 -8.16 7.53 5.20
CA LEU A 66 -7.86 8.51 6.23
C LEU A 66 -9.16 9.09 6.80
N MET A 67 -9.25 9.11 8.14
CA MET A 67 -10.29 9.76 8.91
C MET A 67 -9.70 10.86 9.76
N ARG A 68 -10.48 11.89 10.04
CA ARG A 68 -10.10 13.02 10.89
C ARG A 68 -10.99 13.11 12.11
N LEU A 69 -10.39 13.27 13.28
CA LEU A 69 -11.09 13.64 14.52
C LEU A 69 -10.72 15.09 14.88
N PRO A 70 -11.65 16.05 14.74
CA PRO A 70 -11.34 17.47 14.93
C PRO A 70 -10.92 17.83 16.35
N ASP A 71 -11.53 17.20 17.37
CA ASP A 71 -11.25 17.49 18.77
C ASP A 71 -11.14 16.19 19.60
N PRO A 72 -9.95 15.54 19.57
CA PRO A 72 -9.70 14.32 20.35
C PRO A 72 -9.81 14.54 21.87
N ALA A 73 -9.56 15.76 22.36
CA ALA A 73 -9.57 16.09 23.77
C ALA A 73 -10.98 16.15 24.37
N SER A 74 -12.00 16.41 23.53
CA SER A 74 -13.41 16.46 23.99
C SER A 74 -13.96 15.10 24.46
N GLY A 75 -13.27 14.00 24.15
CA GLY A 75 -13.76 12.63 24.39
C GLY A 75 -14.91 12.22 23.46
N LYS A 76 -15.39 13.11 22.59
CA LYS A 76 -16.40 12.80 21.57
C LYS A 76 -15.74 12.18 20.36
N LYS A 77 -16.31 11.08 19.85
CA LYS A 77 -15.79 10.34 18.71
C LYS A 77 -16.47 10.78 17.40
N ASN A 78 -16.49 12.08 17.15
CA ASN A 78 -17.10 12.65 15.94
C ASN A 78 -16.12 12.58 14.78
N TRP A 79 -15.85 11.36 14.30
CA TRP A 79 -14.97 11.13 13.18
C TRP A 79 -15.57 11.62 11.87
N GLU A 80 -14.80 12.38 11.12
CA GLU A 80 -15.09 12.84 9.77
C GLU A 80 -14.40 11.94 8.75
N ARG A 81 -15.00 11.77 7.58
CA ARG A 81 -14.46 11.02 6.44
C ARG A 81 -14.38 11.93 5.20
N PRO A 82 -13.48 12.91 5.19
CA PRO A 82 -13.45 13.90 4.12
C PRO A 82 -12.92 13.34 2.79
N TRP A 83 -12.22 12.20 2.82
CA TRP A 83 -11.56 11.61 1.64
C TRP A 83 -11.96 10.13 1.43
N PRO A 84 -13.26 9.82 1.21
CA PRO A 84 -13.69 8.46 0.96
C PRO A 84 -13.23 8.00 -0.43
N MET A 85 -12.64 6.80 -0.52
CA MET A 85 -12.18 6.27 -1.80
C MET A 85 -12.11 4.74 -1.79
N GLN A 86 -12.24 4.13 -2.98
CA GLN A 86 -11.97 2.70 -3.18
C GLN A 86 -10.48 2.50 -3.51
N ALA A 87 -9.63 2.83 -2.51
CA ALA A 87 -8.18 2.74 -2.59
C ALA A 87 -7.62 2.68 -1.16
N GLU A 88 -6.40 2.17 -1.02
CA GLU A 88 -5.69 2.09 0.25
C GLU A 88 -4.85 3.35 0.48
N THR A 89 -5.02 4.01 1.61
CA THR A 89 -4.13 5.09 2.07
C THR A 89 -3.11 4.61 3.10
N ALA A 90 -3.00 3.32 3.29
CA ALA A 90 -2.08 2.70 4.25
C ALA A 90 -1.61 1.34 3.76
N MET A 91 -0.64 0.79 4.45
CA MET A 91 -0.12 -0.56 4.27
C MET A 91 0.04 -1.25 5.63
N PRO A 92 0.10 -2.59 5.67
CA PRO A 92 0.31 -3.33 6.91
C PRO A 92 1.58 -2.86 7.62
N GLN A 93 1.48 -2.58 8.90
CA GLN A 93 2.59 -2.12 9.74
C GLN A 93 3.45 -3.30 10.21
N TRP A 94 4.25 -3.86 9.30
CA TRP A 94 5.17 -4.96 9.63
C TRP A 94 6.27 -4.54 10.59
N VAL A 95 6.64 -3.26 10.52
CA VAL A 95 7.60 -2.62 11.43
C VAL A 95 7.06 -1.27 11.85
N PHE A 96 7.51 -0.76 13.00
CA PHE A 96 7.14 0.57 13.45
C PHE A 96 7.78 1.65 12.57
N GLY A 97 7.07 2.75 12.37
CA GLY A 97 7.55 3.91 11.62
C GLY A 97 7.24 3.90 10.12
N MET A 98 6.66 2.83 9.57
CA MET A 98 6.16 2.85 8.18
C MET A 98 5.11 3.94 8.04
N SER A 99 5.24 4.77 7.03
CA SER A 99 4.36 5.92 6.80
C SER A 99 3.90 6.01 5.35
N THR A 100 2.60 6.20 5.17
CA THR A 100 1.97 6.49 3.86
C THR A 100 1.26 7.84 3.86
N SER A 101 1.21 8.54 5.00
CA SER A 101 0.62 9.87 5.11
C SER A 101 1.47 10.76 6.01
N THR A 102 1.48 12.06 5.72
CA THR A 102 2.28 13.04 6.44
C THR A 102 1.70 14.44 6.29
N TRP A 103 2.07 15.34 7.21
CA TRP A 103 1.71 16.76 7.18
C TRP A 103 2.96 17.60 6.94
N ASP A 104 2.96 18.47 5.93
CA ASP A 104 4.11 19.31 5.56
C ASP A 104 4.15 20.67 6.25
N GLY A 105 3.26 20.93 7.19
CA GLY A 105 3.05 22.22 7.83
C GLY A 105 1.90 23.04 7.26
N LYS A 106 1.37 22.69 6.07
CA LYS A 106 0.25 23.38 5.40
C LYS A 106 -0.80 22.41 4.86
N GLN A 107 -0.42 21.21 4.46
CA GLN A 107 -1.27 20.28 3.74
C GLN A 107 -0.99 18.84 4.13
N LEU A 108 -2.02 18.01 4.04
CA LEU A 108 -1.91 16.57 4.22
C LEU A 108 -1.53 15.91 2.90
N LEU A 109 -0.48 15.10 2.92
CA LEU A 109 -0.04 14.28 1.82
C LEU A 109 -0.30 12.81 2.13
N ALA A 110 -0.66 12.04 1.11
CA ALA A 110 -0.81 10.60 1.23
C ALA A 110 -0.33 9.87 -0.04
N ALA A 111 0.42 8.79 0.16
CA ALA A 111 0.62 7.78 -0.85
C ALA A 111 -0.61 6.88 -0.88
N ILE A 112 -1.29 6.80 -2.02
CA ILE A 112 -2.55 6.08 -2.21
C ILE A 112 -2.35 4.97 -3.21
N CYS A 113 -2.70 3.74 -2.81
CA CYS A 113 -2.64 2.56 -3.66
C CYS A 113 -4.01 2.22 -4.24
N SER A 114 -4.08 2.14 -5.56
CA SER A 114 -5.23 1.64 -6.29
C SER A 114 -4.76 0.64 -7.34
N GLU A 115 -5.35 -0.55 -7.35
CA GLU A 115 -5.00 -1.64 -8.27
C GLU A 115 -3.50 -1.92 -8.35
N GLY A 116 -2.84 -1.95 -7.18
CA GLY A 116 -1.42 -2.24 -7.06
C GLY A 116 -0.47 -1.09 -7.45
N ARG A 117 -0.98 0.10 -7.78
CA ARG A 117 -0.18 1.29 -8.12
C ARG A 117 -0.30 2.35 -7.06
N TRP A 118 0.83 2.86 -6.63
CA TRP A 118 0.91 3.94 -5.67
C TRP A 118 0.98 5.31 -6.37
N LYS A 119 0.24 6.27 -5.84
CA LYS A 119 0.28 7.66 -6.31
C LYS A 119 0.35 8.61 -5.13
N LEU A 120 1.15 9.65 -5.24
CA LEU A 120 1.20 10.70 -4.23
C LEU A 120 0.06 11.69 -4.46
N LYS A 121 -0.69 11.97 -3.40
CA LYS A 121 -1.83 12.89 -3.41
C LYS A 121 -1.71 13.90 -2.29
N GLN A 122 -2.22 15.10 -2.56
CA GLN A 122 -2.52 16.13 -1.59
C GLN A 122 -4.00 16.05 -1.23
N LEU A 123 -4.29 15.99 0.06
CA LEU A 123 -5.64 15.91 0.61
C LEU A 123 -5.99 17.22 1.28
N LYS A 124 -7.00 17.92 0.79
CA LYS A 124 -7.46 19.21 1.34
C LYS A 124 -8.60 19.01 2.33
N ASN A 125 -8.71 19.90 3.29
CA ASN A 125 -9.75 19.84 4.34
C ASN A 125 -11.19 19.96 3.79
N ASP A 126 -11.36 20.49 2.59
CA ASP A 126 -12.65 20.56 1.88
C ASP A 126 -13.05 19.24 1.17
N GLY A 127 -12.24 18.19 1.31
CA GLY A 127 -12.43 16.90 0.65
C GLY A 127 -11.77 16.79 -0.73
N THR A 128 -11.19 17.87 -1.25
CA THR A 128 -10.51 17.84 -2.55
C THR A 128 -9.25 17.00 -2.50
N ILE A 129 -9.06 16.14 -3.52
CA ILE A 129 -7.89 15.28 -3.69
C ILE A 129 -7.16 15.70 -4.96
N LEU A 130 -5.93 16.19 -4.82
CA LEU A 130 -5.09 16.62 -5.94
C LEU A 130 -3.95 15.62 -6.17
N SER A 131 -3.59 15.40 -7.44
CA SER A 131 -2.38 14.63 -7.77
C SER A 131 -1.14 15.49 -7.58
N VAL A 132 -0.10 14.88 -7.01
CA VAL A 132 1.26 15.41 -7.05
C VAL A 132 1.95 14.75 -8.22
N ASP A 133 2.34 15.54 -9.22
CA ASP A 133 2.90 15.02 -10.47
C ASP A 133 4.34 14.54 -10.26
N GLN A 134 4.57 13.28 -10.59
CA GLN A 134 5.87 12.61 -10.52
C GLN A 134 5.77 11.24 -11.22
N PRO A 135 6.86 10.68 -11.77
CA PRO A 135 6.81 9.49 -12.64
C PRO A 135 6.83 8.14 -11.89
N PHE A 136 6.84 8.14 -10.56
CA PHE A 136 6.96 6.91 -9.76
C PHE A 136 5.57 6.39 -9.36
N ASP A 137 5.39 5.08 -9.38
CA ASP A 137 4.14 4.41 -9.03
C ASP A 137 4.31 3.25 -8.04
N ASP A 138 5.45 3.22 -7.37
CA ASP A 138 5.76 2.38 -6.23
C ASP A 138 6.40 3.24 -5.13
N LEU A 139 5.63 3.57 -4.07
CA LEU A 139 5.97 4.54 -3.04
C LEU A 139 5.93 3.92 -1.65
N ALA A 140 6.88 4.27 -0.78
CA ALA A 140 6.93 3.85 0.62
C ALA A 140 7.59 4.92 1.49
N ASP A 141 7.28 4.90 2.80
CA ASP A 141 7.92 5.74 3.82
C ASP A 141 7.92 7.23 3.46
N LEU A 142 6.71 7.78 3.36
CA LEU A 142 6.47 9.18 3.03
C LEU A 142 6.65 10.07 4.27
N HIS A 143 7.50 11.08 4.16
CA HIS A 143 7.67 12.15 5.15
C HIS A 143 7.65 13.51 4.48
N ALA A 144 7.17 14.54 5.19
CA ALA A 144 7.19 15.90 4.69
C ALA A 144 7.35 16.92 5.83
N ASP A 145 7.97 18.04 5.51
CA ASP A 145 8.10 19.22 6.37
C ASP A 145 8.33 20.47 5.52
N SER A 146 7.73 21.57 5.94
CA SER A 146 7.99 22.92 5.40
C SER A 146 7.93 23.02 3.87
N GLY A 147 6.96 22.36 3.25
CA GLY A 147 6.73 22.39 1.79
C GLY A 147 7.63 21.45 1.00
N ARG A 148 8.36 20.57 1.66
CA ARG A 148 9.16 19.51 1.05
C ARG A 148 8.63 18.14 1.43
N ALA A 149 8.65 17.19 0.50
CA ALA A 149 8.38 15.80 0.80
C ALA A 149 9.54 14.91 0.37
N VAL A 150 9.74 13.83 1.11
CA VAL A 150 10.67 12.75 0.77
C VAL A 150 9.94 11.42 0.86
N VAL A 151 10.20 10.54 -0.09
CA VAL A 151 9.56 9.23 -0.16
C VAL A 151 10.50 8.24 -0.84
N ILE A 152 10.51 6.99 -0.39
CA ILE A 152 11.17 5.92 -1.13
C ILE A 152 10.32 5.62 -2.37
N ALA A 153 10.90 5.76 -3.54
CA ALA A 153 10.17 5.66 -4.80
C ALA A 153 10.89 4.78 -5.82
N SER A 154 10.10 4.08 -6.63
CA SER A 154 10.54 3.34 -7.80
C SER A 154 9.45 3.34 -8.87
N SER A 155 9.82 2.96 -10.09
CA SER A 155 8.91 2.70 -11.20
C SER A 155 9.33 1.43 -11.92
N PRO A 156 8.58 0.91 -12.89
CA PRO A 156 9.04 -0.24 -13.68
C PRO A 156 10.38 -0.06 -14.36
N PHE A 157 10.78 1.18 -14.63
CA PHE A 157 12.00 1.53 -15.37
C PHE A 157 13.09 2.16 -14.51
N ILE A 158 12.74 2.65 -13.32
CA ILE A 158 13.66 3.37 -12.43
C ILE A 158 13.75 2.59 -11.13
N GLY A 159 14.96 2.18 -10.76
CA GLY A 159 15.24 1.47 -9.52
C GLY A 159 14.86 2.27 -8.29
N GLN A 160 14.74 1.58 -7.16
CA GLN A 160 14.41 2.19 -5.88
C GLN A 160 15.42 3.27 -5.49
N GLY A 161 14.92 4.35 -4.95
CA GLY A 161 15.74 5.46 -4.46
C GLY A 161 14.93 6.45 -3.63
N LEU A 162 15.56 7.53 -3.24
CA LEU A 162 14.95 8.62 -2.49
C LEU A 162 14.43 9.69 -3.47
N LEU A 163 13.12 9.86 -3.51
CA LEU A 163 12.47 10.95 -4.22
C LEU A 163 12.28 12.12 -3.27
N GLN A 164 12.78 13.29 -3.64
CA GLN A 164 12.59 14.56 -2.97
C GLN A 164 11.70 15.44 -3.85
N LEU A 165 10.71 16.09 -3.25
CA LEU A 165 9.75 16.97 -3.94
C LEU A 165 9.70 18.33 -3.25
N GLU A 166 9.71 19.40 -4.06
CA GLU A 166 9.37 20.75 -3.65
C GLU A 166 7.87 20.98 -3.94
N LEU A 167 7.02 20.90 -2.94
CA LEU A 167 5.57 20.87 -3.10
C LEU A 167 4.96 22.18 -3.64
N ASN A 168 5.68 23.30 -3.51
CA ASN A 168 5.22 24.59 -4.01
C ASN A 168 5.47 24.79 -5.50
N THR A 169 6.56 24.22 -6.04
CA THR A 169 6.95 24.36 -7.46
C THR A 169 6.59 23.12 -8.27
N GLY A 170 6.48 21.96 -7.62
CA GLY A 170 6.32 20.66 -8.28
C GLY A 170 7.64 20.06 -8.77
N ASP A 171 8.77 20.71 -8.49
CA ASP A 171 10.09 20.18 -8.84
C ASP A 171 10.40 18.94 -8.02
N TRP A 172 11.07 17.98 -8.63
CA TRP A 172 11.49 16.77 -7.95
C TRP A 172 12.90 16.33 -8.36
N GLN A 173 13.54 15.62 -7.46
CA GLN A 173 14.82 14.96 -7.66
C GLN A 173 14.75 13.53 -7.13
N HIS A 174 15.29 12.57 -7.90
CA HIS A 174 15.41 11.18 -7.46
C HIS A 174 16.88 10.82 -7.30
N THR A 175 17.25 10.33 -6.13
CA THR A 175 18.59 9.80 -5.84
C THR A 175 18.47 8.27 -5.78
N PRO A 176 18.93 7.53 -6.78
CA PRO A 176 18.82 6.07 -6.81
C PRO A 176 19.68 5.44 -5.71
N ALA A 177 19.20 4.33 -5.15
CA ALA A 177 19.95 3.56 -4.13
C ALA A 177 21.13 2.78 -4.73
N SER A 178 21.10 2.54 -6.05
CA SER A 178 22.18 1.90 -6.81
C SER A 178 22.22 2.42 -8.23
N GLU A 179 23.35 2.28 -8.90
CA GLU A 179 23.46 2.60 -10.31
C GLU A 179 22.54 1.73 -11.17
N ALA A 180 22.07 2.27 -12.30
CA ALA A 180 21.31 1.52 -13.28
C ALA A 180 22.22 0.46 -13.95
N VAL A 181 21.78 -0.80 -13.89
CA VAL A 181 22.54 -1.94 -14.45
C VAL A 181 21.98 -2.45 -15.79
N LEU A 182 20.81 -1.94 -16.19
CA LEU A 182 20.15 -2.30 -17.43
C LEU A 182 19.75 -1.02 -18.19
N PRO A 183 19.95 -0.98 -19.51
CA PRO A 183 19.37 0.06 -20.33
C PRO A 183 17.84 -0.12 -20.41
N ILE A 184 17.12 0.95 -20.68
CA ILE A 184 15.65 0.96 -20.59
C ILE A 184 14.99 -0.01 -21.57
N GLU A 185 15.58 -0.21 -22.73
CA GLU A 185 15.15 -1.14 -23.78
C GLU A 185 15.34 -2.62 -23.40
N ALA A 186 16.11 -2.89 -22.38
CA ALA A 186 16.32 -4.23 -21.82
C ALA A 186 15.41 -4.51 -20.60
N ILE A 187 14.42 -3.65 -20.34
CA ILE A 187 13.48 -3.80 -19.23
C ILE A 187 12.13 -4.24 -19.75
N SER A 188 11.67 -5.40 -19.31
CA SER A 188 10.29 -5.84 -19.47
C SER A 188 9.39 -5.10 -18.49
N SER A 189 8.41 -4.36 -19.02
CA SER A 189 7.48 -3.59 -18.20
C SER A 189 6.36 -4.45 -17.63
N ALA A 190 6.00 -4.19 -16.37
CA ALA A 190 4.87 -4.84 -15.73
C ALA A 190 3.53 -4.47 -16.39
N GLU A 191 2.76 -5.44 -16.80
CA GLU A 191 1.40 -5.32 -17.32
C GLU A 191 0.40 -5.84 -16.28
N PRO A 192 -0.73 -5.15 -16.03
CA PRO A 192 -1.74 -5.65 -15.11
C PRO A 192 -2.47 -6.83 -15.74
N LEU A 193 -2.52 -7.93 -15.02
CA LEU A 193 -3.31 -9.11 -15.37
C LEU A 193 -4.43 -9.28 -14.35
N TRP A 194 -5.68 -9.35 -14.85
CA TRP A 194 -6.83 -9.69 -14.05
C TRP A 194 -7.41 -11.00 -14.57
N PHE A 195 -7.58 -11.96 -13.67
CA PHE A 195 -8.06 -13.31 -14.01
C PHE A 195 -9.05 -13.83 -12.96
N GLN A 196 -9.68 -14.97 -13.25
CA GLN A 196 -10.52 -15.69 -12.31
C GLN A 196 -9.62 -16.63 -11.48
N GLY A 197 -9.45 -16.32 -10.21
CA GLY A 197 -8.68 -17.13 -9.27
C GLY A 197 -9.52 -18.14 -8.51
N ALA A 198 -9.12 -18.47 -7.28
CA ALA A 198 -9.84 -19.35 -6.38
C ALA A 198 -11.30 -18.92 -6.23
N ASP A 199 -12.21 -19.89 -6.19
CA ASP A 199 -13.67 -19.70 -6.09
C ASP A 199 -14.26 -18.77 -7.18
N GLY A 200 -13.59 -18.63 -8.32
CA GLY A 200 -14.01 -17.73 -9.41
C GLY A 200 -13.89 -16.24 -9.05
N LEU A 201 -13.15 -15.89 -8.02
CA LEU A 201 -12.97 -14.50 -7.61
C LEU A 201 -11.94 -13.79 -8.49
N ARG A 202 -12.26 -12.56 -8.88
CA ARG A 202 -11.35 -11.72 -9.68
C ARG A 202 -10.06 -11.45 -8.91
N THR A 203 -8.92 -11.89 -9.47
CA THR A 203 -7.59 -11.85 -8.84
C THR A 203 -6.62 -11.10 -9.74
N HIS A 204 -5.66 -10.40 -9.13
CA HIS A 204 -4.70 -9.54 -9.82
C HIS A 204 -3.30 -10.17 -9.84
N ALA A 205 -2.54 -9.90 -10.92
CA ALA A 205 -1.10 -10.14 -10.99
C ALA A 205 -0.41 -9.06 -11.83
N TRP A 206 0.91 -8.96 -11.69
CA TRP A 206 1.76 -8.26 -12.63
C TRP A 206 2.38 -9.28 -13.59
N TYR A 207 2.12 -9.15 -14.88
CA TYR A 207 2.78 -9.93 -15.91
C TYR A 207 3.94 -9.16 -16.53
N TYR A 208 5.06 -9.81 -16.68
CA TYR A 208 6.26 -9.32 -17.32
C TYR A 208 6.54 -10.21 -18.52
N PRO A 209 6.27 -9.76 -19.76
CA PRO A 209 6.51 -10.55 -20.95
C PRO A 209 8.00 -10.82 -21.17
N PRO A 210 8.36 -11.91 -21.88
CA PRO A 210 9.73 -12.14 -22.31
C PRO A 210 10.25 -10.95 -23.12
N LEU A 211 11.48 -10.52 -22.87
CA LEU A 211 12.13 -9.54 -23.72
C LEU A 211 12.37 -10.14 -25.11
N GLY A 212 11.94 -9.44 -26.16
CA GLY A 212 11.99 -9.95 -27.54
C GLY A 212 10.67 -10.54 -28.04
N GLY A 213 9.64 -10.56 -27.21
CA GLY A 213 8.28 -10.95 -27.57
C GLY A 213 7.82 -12.29 -26.98
N VAL A 214 6.52 -12.46 -26.97
CA VAL A 214 5.85 -13.67 -26.49
C VAL A 214 5.87 -14.73 -27.59
N SER A 215 6.17 -15.98 -27.23
CA SER A 215 5.98 -17.15 -28.10
C SER A 215 5.26 -18.25 -27.32
N SER A 216 4.59 -19.18 -28.04
CA SER A 216 3.89 -20.31 -27.42
C SER A 216 4.82 -21.23 -26.61
N ASP A 217 6.12 -21.21 -26.88
CA ASP A 217 7.12 -22.03 -26.22
C ASP A 217 7.88 -21.28 -25.11
N ALA A 218 7.54 -20.00 -24.87
CA ALA A 218 8.20 -19.21 -23.84
C ALA A 218 7.91 -19.79 -22.45
N PRO A 219 8.93 -20.16 -21.66
CA PRO A 219 8.70 -20.64 -20.33
C PRO A 219 8.15 -19.53 -19.42
N LEU A 220 7.28 -19.89 -18.48
CA LEU A 220 6.66 -18.97 -17.52
C LEU A 220 7.14 -19.26 -16.10
N LEU A 221 7.60 -18.23 -15.41
CA LEU A 221 7.87 -18.26 -13.97
C LEU A 221 6.69 -17.64 -13.21
N VAL A 222 6.04 -18.42 -12.35
CA VAL A 222 5.04 -17.91 -11.42
C VAL A 222 5.72 -17.55 -10.11
N LYS A 223 5.54 -16.31 -9.67
CA LYS A 223 6.09 -15.77 -8.44
C LYS A 223 4.96 -15.36 -7.50
N SER A 224 5.08 -15.68 -6.23
CA SER A 224 4.25 -15.19 -5.13
C SER A 224 5.08 -14.31 -4.20
N HIS A 225 4.52 -13.21 -3.72
CA HIS A 225 5.18 -12.41 -2.70
C HIS A 225 5.10 -13.10 -1.33
N SER A 226 6.06 -12.78 -0.45
CA SER A 226 6.04 -13.23 0.94
C SER A 226 5.08 -12.38 1.79
N GLY A 227 4.78 -12.89 2.98
CA GLY A 227 4.04 -12.11 3.92
C GLY A 227 2.98 -12.87 4.69
N PRO A 228 1.85 -13.28 4.20
CA PRO A 228 1.15 -12.99 2.95
C PRO A 228 0.49 -11.60 2.90
N THR A 229 0.30 -10.93 4.05
CA THR A 229 -0.32 -9.60 4.11
C THR A 229 0.68 -8.54 3.60
N ALA A 230 0.97 -8.61 2.32
CA ALA A 230 1.82 -7.74 1.53
C ALA A 230 1.24 -7.66 0.11
N MET A 231 2.00 -7.22 -0.87
CA MET A 231 1.59 -7.19 -2.27
C MET A 231 2.80 -7.34 -3.20
N ALA A 232 2.59 -7.90 -4.39
CA ALA A 232 3.54 -7.78 -5.48
C ALA A 232 3.60 -6.32 -5.92
N ARG A 233 4.79 -5.73 -5.84
CA ARG A 233 5.03 -4.31 -6.15
C ARG A 233 5.54 -4.16 -7.57
N ARG A 234 5.25 -3.01 -8.18
CA ARG A 234 5.53 -2.75 -9.58
C ARG A 234 6.92 -2.16 -9.84
N GLY A 235 7.64 -1.78 -8.80
CA GLY A 235 8.99 -1.21 -8.91
C GLY A 235 9.97 -2.14 -9.64
N LEU A 236 10.98 -1.57 -10.28
CA LEU A 236 12.00 -2.31 -11.02
C LEU A 236 12.64 -3.40 -10.15
N SER A 237 12.48 -4.64 -10.58
CA SER A 237 13.07 -5.83 -9.94
C SER A 237 14.09 -6.49 -10.86
N LEU A 238 15.36 -6.37 -10.54
CA LEU A 238 16.44 -7.01 -11.32
C LEU A 238 16.31 -8.54 -11.34
N GLY A 239 15.74 -9.14 -10.28
CA GLY A 239 15.45 -10.57 -10.26
C GLY A 239 14.42 -10.99 -11.31
N ILE A 240 13.40 -10.17 -11.56
CA ILE A 240 12.43 -10.40 -12.64
C ILE A 240 13.11 -10.16 -13.99
N GLN A 241 13.86 -9.07 -14.15
CA GLN A 241 14.56 -8.75 -15.41
C GLN A 241 15.60 -9.80 -15.79
N PHE A 242 16.20 -10.48 -14.81
CA PHE A 242 17.10 -11.61 -15.10
C PHE A 242 16.41 -12.72 -15.90
N TRP A 243 15.17 -13.01 -15.61
CA TRP A 243 14.39 -14.04 -16.32
C TRP A 243 13.85 -13.53 -17.66
N THR A 244 13.28 -12.33 -17.68
CA THR A 244 12.68 -11.78 -18.90
C THR A 244 13.70 -11.55 -20.01
N THR A 245 14.92 -11.11 -19.65
CA THR A 245 16.04 -10.96 -20.62
C THR A 245 16.54 -12.30 -21.18
N ARG A 246 16.11 -13.43 -20.62
CA ARG A 246 16.44 -14.80 -21.06
C ARG A 246 15.28 -15.51 -21.75
N GLY A 247 14.26 -14.75 -22.16
CA GLY A 247 13.12 -15.29 -22.89
C GLY A 247 12.03 -15.92 -22.02
N TRP A 248 12.06 -15.72 -20.68
CA TRP A 248 11.01 -16.18 -19.77
C TRP A 248 9.94 -15.10 -19.57
N GLY A 249 8.67 -15.50 -19.56
CA GLY A 249 7.64 -14.70 -18.94
C GLY A 249 7.71 -14.82 -17.42
N VAL A 250 7.35 -13.75 -16.69
CA VAL A 250 7.21 -13.80 -15.22
C VAL A 250 5.84 -13.24 -14.84
N VAL A 251 5.10 -13.96 -14.00
CA VAL A 251 3.86 -13.47 -13.40
C VAL A 251 4.01 -13.39 -11.88
N ASP A 252 3.91 -12.16 -11.33
CA ASP A 252 4.00 -11.88 -9.88
C ASP A 252 2.60 -11.69 -9.34
N VAL A 253 2.09 -12.70 -8.62
CA VAL A 253 0.68 -12.84 -8.29
C VAL A 253 0.34 -12.12 -6.99
N ASN A 254 -0.64 -11.23 -7.05
CA ASN A 254 -1.34 -10.71 -5.89
C ASN A 254 -2.50 -11.66 -5.54
N TYR A 255 -2.18 -12.80 -4.97
CA TYR A 255 -3.16 -13.82 -4.58
C TYR A 255 -4.16 -13.30 -3.53
N GLY A 256 -5.30 -13.97 -3.37
CA GLY A 256 -6.27 -13.65 -2.32
C GLY A 256 -5.59 -13.61 -0.96
N GLY A 257 -5.69 -12.47 -0.26
CA GLY A 257 -4.90 -12.15 0.94
C GLY A 257 -3.93 -10.99 0.77
N SER A 258 -3.62 -10.60 -0.48
CA SER A 258 -2.76 -9.46 -0.77
C SER A 258 -3.41 -8.13 -0.37
N THR A 259 -2.58 -7.14 -0.07
CA THR A 259 -3.00 -5.76 0.21
C THR A 259 -3.04 -4.92 -1.07
N GLY A 260 -3.64 -3.73 -1.00
CA GLY A 260 -3.77 -2.83 -2.15
C GLY A 260 -5.09 -2.99 -2.92
N PHE A 261 -5.97 -3.90 -2.48
CA PHE A 261 -7.22 -4.26 -3.15
C PHE A 261 -8.44 -4.27 -2.20
N GLY A 262 -8.33 -3.67 -1.04
CA GLY A 262 -9.37 -3.60 -0.02
C GLY A 262 -9.39 -4.77 0.96
N ARG A 263 -10.16 -4.59 2.04
CA ARG A 263 -10.26 -5.55 3.15
C ARG A 263 -10.82 -6.90 2.70
N ALA A 264 -11.87 -6.89 1.88
CA ALA A 264 -12.49 -8.13 1.39
C ALA A 264 -11.50 -9.00 0.58
N TYR A 265 -10.61 -8.37 -0.19
CA TYR A 265 -9.55 -9.07 -0.91
C TYR A 265 -8.51 -9.64 0.06
N ARG A 266 -8.08 -8.85 1.04
CA ARG A 266 -7.12 -9.24 2.07
C ARG A 266 -7.62 -10.41 2.93
N GLU A 267 -8.92 -10.47 3.20
CA GLU A 267 -9.53 -11.51 4.03
C GLU A 267 -9.75 -12.85 3.33
N ARG A 268 -9.62 -12.93 1.99
CA ARG A 268 -9.80 -14.18 1.23
C ARG A 268 -8.90 -15.32 1.69
N LEU A 269 -7.74 -15.01 2.25
CA LEU A 269 -6.78 -16.00 2.72
C LEU A 269 -7.12 -16.55 4.12
N ASN A 270 -8.04 -15.91 4.86
CA ASN A 270 -8.39 -16.34 6.21
C ASN A 270 -8.99 -17.75 6.19
N GLY A 271 -8.32 -18.69 6.88
CA GLY A 271 -8.70 -20.10 6.89
C GLY A 271 -8.33 -20.90 5.63
N GLY A 272 -7.76 -20.24 4.60
CA GLY A 272 -7.43 -20.86 3.31
C GLY A 272 -5.94 -20.80 2.92
N TRP A 273 -5.05 -20.62 3.89
CA TRP A 273 -3.60 -20.57 3.67
C TRP A 273 -3.06 -21.89 3.08
N GLY A 274 -2.24 -21.79 2.02
CA GLY A 274 -1.71 -22.94 1.29
C GLY A 274 -2.73 -23.53 0.30
N VAL A 275 -3.93 -22.96 0.20
CA VAL A 275 -4.98 -23.37 -0.74
C VAL A 275 -5.30 -22.24 -1.70
N VAL A 276 -5.82 -21.11 -1.20
CA VAL A 276 -6.22 -19.96 -2.03
C VAL A 276 -5.01 -19.36 -2.77
N ASP A 277 -3.90 -19.13 -2.09
CA ASP A 277 -2.66 -18.62 -2.65
C ASP A 277 -2.08 -19.54 -3.74
N VAL A 278 -2.12 -20.86 -3.53
CA VAL A 278 -1.67 -21.85 -4.51
C VAL A 278 -2.61 -21.89 -5.72
N GLN A 279 -3.92 -21.90 -5.48
CA GLN A 279 -4.92 -21.92 -6.57
C GLN A 279 -4.84 -20.65 -7.42
N ASP A 280 -4.69 -19.48 -6.82
CA ASP A 280 -4.54 -18.20 -7.53
C ASP A 280 -3.25 -18.17 -8.37
N CYS A 281 -2.14 -18.69 -7.84
CA CYS A 281 -0.88 -18.80 -8.59
C CYS A 281 -1.03 -19.75 -9.80
N ALA A 282 -1.70 -20.89 -9.63
CA ALA A 282 -1.95 -21.81 -10.74
C ALA A 282 -2.91 -21.21 -11.79
N ALA A 283 -3.97 -20.52 -11.35
CA ALA A 283 -4.93 -19.87 -12.23
C ALA A 283 -4.28 -18.72 -13.04
N ALA A 284 -3.34 -17.97 -12.46
CA ALA A 284 -2.59 -16.96 -13.19
C ALA A 284 -1.80 -17.53 -14.37
N ALA A 285 -1.17 -18.70 -14.18
CA ALA A 285 -0.47 -19.39 -15.26
C ALA A 285 -1.43 -19.86 -16.37
N VAL A 286 -2.58 -20.45 -15.99
CA VAL A 286 -3.60 -20.89 -16.95
C VAL A 286 -4.11 -19.71 -17.77
N ALA A 287 -4.44 -18.57 -17.12
CA ALA A 287 -4.94 -17.39 -17.80
C ALA A 287 -3.95 -16.82 -18.84
N LEU A 288 -2.65 -16.95 -18.61
CA LEU A 288 -1.62 -16.52 -19.57
C LEU A 288 -1.40 -17.52 -20.71
N VAL A 289 -1.70 -18.81 -20.51
CA VAL A 289 -1.63 -19.83 -21.58
C VAL A 289 -2.82 -19.72 -22.52
N GLU A 290 -3.97 -19.28 -22.01
CA GLU A 290 -5.22 -19.15 -22.78
C GLU A 290 -5.33 -17.81 -23.52
N ALA A 291 -4.50 -16.80 -23.20
CA ALA A 291 -4.51 -15.47 -23.79
C ALA A 291 -3.62 -15.37 -25.04
#